data_75041ba063bd217d0ee50c44f5c3f887
#
_entry.id   75041ba063bd217d0ee50c44f5c3f887
#
_cell.length_a   1.000
_cell.length_b   1.000
_cell.length_c   1.000
_cell.angle_alpha   90.00
_cell.angle_beta   90.00
_cell.angle_gamma   90.00
#
_symmetry.space_group_name_H-M   'P 1'
#
loop_
_entity.id
_entity.type
_entity.pdbx_description
1 polymer ?
#
loop_
_entity_poly.entity_id
_entity_poly.type
_entity_poly.pdbx_seq_one_letter_code
_entity_poly.pdbx_strand_id
1 'polypeptide(L)'
;MKKVLFAATAIFTGVTPLFSQSPVIQFNARNLVVLSDADLTASTFSDGKLLREVTAKDKLTSVKFPIERAGTVQSILVPNSAVNHSKSIAVPSTGGLAFVIESKISPADAVKEIKDLAAEHKGQRVYVVDIVNPVAPKLKFPFSIGTNPLSVDIFKNELIISTEEAGKKLGFLETDPEGKPTRLIYLPIDTDSTQSLVDVSFHPSGDFIAASLAPSGDFVMFKIVRENGKLKNIETIGKPAKLGEKLTFGRFSADGKYYFVVDTKGDLGKSSGEAELLVVNVDTQAGDHKVGGKLPIGSNAGAFAINPEGTLIAVASAGTGLAPWAAADAGQGGKVTLVKVGADGAVSKGSEVAVGGILPSSLAFDKDGSNLAVTVFEYLDFGDRKGGVEFFTVTKGDAPALTPQKGKISVERGAHTLRVVH
;
A
#
# COMPACT_ATOMS: atom_id res chain seq x y z
N MET A 1 -28.96 -84.32 16.90
CA MET A 1 -27.93 -83.38 16.39
C MET A 1 -28.64 -82.06 16.08
N LYS A 2 -28.52 -81.05 16.96
CA LYS A 2 -29.08 -79.71 16.78
C LYS A 2 -27.99 -78.82 16.14
N LYS A 3 -28.25 -78.25 14.97
CA LYS A 3 -27.40 -77.27 14.33
C LYS A 3 -27.72 -75.90 14.91
N VAL A 4 -26.73 -75.24 15.52
CA VAL A 4 -26.82 -73.85 15.96
C VAL A 4 -26.31 -72.97 14.84
N LEU A 5 -27.15 -72.06 14.35
CA LEU A 5 -26.82 -71.04 13.32
C LEU A 5 -26.37 -69.78 14.08
N PHE A 6 -25.09 -69.40 13.90
CA PHE A 6 -24.58 -68.10 14.33
C PHE A 6 -24.84 -67.04 13.24
N ALA A 7 -25.69 -66.07 13.54
CA ALA A 7 -25.84 -64.88 12.72
C ALA A 7 -24.80 -63.83 13.14
N ALA A 8 -23.87 -63.51 12.27
CA ALA A 8 -22.89 -62.42 12.48
C ALA A 8 -23.54 -61.11 11.99
N THR A 9 -23.84 -60.21 12.92
CA THR A 9 -24.29 -58.85 12.63
C THR A 9 -23.06 -57.98 12.39
N ALA A 10 -22.80 -57.60 11.13
CA ALA A 10 -21.78 -56.62 10.78
C ALA A 10 -22.24 -55.19 11.09
N ILE A 11 -21.66 -54.57 12.09
CA ILE A 11 -21.87 -53.14 12.38
C ILE A 11 -20.98 -52.32 11.42
N PHE A 12 -21.60 -51.75 10.39
CA PHE A 12 -20.95 -50.74 9.55
C PHE A 12 -20.89 -49.41 10.35
N THR A 13 -19.78 -49.10 10.97
CA THR A 13 -19.49 -47.74 11.45
C THR A 13 -19.18 -46.88 10.22
N GLY A 14 -20.16 -46.13 9.75
CA GLY A 14 -19.93 -45.13 8.70
C GLY A 14 -19.00 -44.01 9.23
N VAL A 15 -17.75 -44.06 8.81
CA VAL A 15 -16.84 -42.91 8.95
C VAL A 15 -17.27 -41.88 7.92
N THR A 16 -18.08 -40.91 8.31
CA THR A 16 -18.30 -39.71 7.50
C THR A 16 -16.95 -38.97 7.38
N PRO A 17 -16.42 -38.76 6.16
CA PRO A 17 -15.25 -37.93 5.99
C PRO A 17 -15.61 -36.52 6.48
N LEU A 18 -14.99 -36.07 7.55
CA LEU A 18 -14.93 -34.66 7.91
C LEU A 18 -14.22 -33.94 6.76
N PHE A 19 -14.99 -33.42 5.80
CA PHE A 19 -14.45 -32.41 4.89
C PHE A 19 -14.05 -31.23 5.74
N SER A 20 -12.75 -31.09 5.98
CA SER A 20 -12.17 -29.88 6.51
C SER A 20 -12.56 -28.78 5.54
N GLN A 21 -13.56 -27.98 5.88
CA GLN A 21 -13.86 -26.75 5.16
C GLN A 21 -12.60 -25.91 5.20
N SER A 22 -12.05 -25.56 4.05
CA SER A 22 -10.97 -24.61 3.95
C SER A 22 -11.39 -23.36 4.69
N PRO A 23 -10.52 -22.78 5.54
CA PRO A 23 -10.86 -21.59 6.31
C PRO A 23 -11.32 -20.49 5.36
N VAL A 24 -12.51 -20.00 5.56
CA VAL A 24 -13.08 -18.91 4.77
C VAL A 24 -12.41 -17.63 5.18
N ILE A 25 -11.72 -16.95 4.23
CA ILE A 25 -11.23 -15.61 4.44
C ILE A 25 -12.44 -14.67 4.53
N GLN A 26 -12.56 -13.99 5.65
CA GLN A 26 -13.60 -12.99 5.88
C GLN A 26 -13.04 -11.61 5.54
N PHE A 27 -13.61 -10.98 4.51
CA PHE A 27 -13.23 -9.64 4.08
C PHE A 27 -14.36 -9.02 3.27
N ASN A 28 -14.94 -7.93 3.76
CA ASN A 28 -16.08 -7.26 3.13
C ASN A 28 -15.63 -6.25 2.07
N ALA A 29 -15.48 -6.73 0.84
CA ALA A 29 -15.13 -5.92 -0.33
C ALA A 29 -15.71 -6.55 -1.60
N ARG A 30 -15.80 -5.78 -2.68
CA ARG A 30 -16.04 -6.32 -4.02
C ARG A 30 -14.80 -7.04 -4.53
N ASN A 31 -13.67 -6.34 -4.50
CA ASN A 31 -12.37 -6.91 -4.82
C ASN A 31 -11.23 -6.17 -4.13
N LEU A 32 -10.08 -6.84 -4.10
CA LEU A 32 -8.80 -6.32 -3.69
C LEU A 32 -7.86 -6.33 -4.90
N VAL A 33 -7.10 -5.27 -5.13
CA VAL A 33 -6.03 -5.25 -6.14
C VAL A 33 -4.68 -5.10 -5.46
N VAL A 34 -3.72 -5.90 -5.90
CA VAL A 34 -2.35 -5.98 -5.35
C VAL A 34 -1.35 -5.78 -6.48
N LEU A 35 -0.36 -4.92 -6.26
CA LEU A 35 0.82 -4.79 -7.12
C LEU A 35 1.97 -5.63 -6.57
N SER A 36 2.72 -6.26 -7.48
CA SER A 36 3.91 -7.04 -7.18
C SER A 36 5.05 -6.64 -8.12
N ASP A 37 6.20 -6.30 -7.54
CA ASP A 37 7.47 -6.02 -8.23
C ASP A 37 8.36 -7.27 -8.11
N ALA A 38 8.37 -8.08 -9.15
CA ALA A 38 8.97 -9.41 -9.12
C ALA A 38 10.52 -9.39 -9.18
N ASP A 39 11.11 -8.27 -9.56
CA ASP A 39 12.55 -8.11 -9.67
C ASP A 39 13.23 -8.01 -8.31
N LEU A 40 12.53 -7.50 -7.30
CA LEU A 40 13.05 -7.24 -5.97
C LEU A 40 12.79 -8.41 -5.00
N THR A 41 13.67 -8.53 -4.03
CA THR A 41 13.48 -9.29 -2.78
C THR A 41 13.45 -8.30 -1.61
N ALA A 42 13.00 -8.72 -0.44
CA ALA A 42 13.02 -7.84 0.72
C ALA A 42 14.44 -7.36 1.08
N SER A 43 15.46 -8.21 0.92
CA SER A 43 16.85 -7.84 1.17
C SER A 43 17.44 -6.85 0.14
N THR A 44 16.82 -6.72 -1.05
CA THR A 44 17.28 -5.75 -2.07
C THR A 44 17.33 -4.33 -1.54
N PHE A 45 16.41 -3.98 -0.62
CA PHE A 45 16.41 -2.64 0.01
C PHE A 45 17.66 -2.38 0.86
N SER A 46 18.34 -3.42 1.33
CA SER A 46 19.57 -3.32 2.13
C SER A 46 20.84 -3.54 1.28
N ASP A 47 20.85 -4.55 0.41
CA ASP A 47 22.05 -4.99 -0.31
C ASP A 47 22.05 -4.71 -1.81
N GLY A 48 20.93 -4.22 -2.37
CA GLY A 48 20.80 -3.90 -3.79
C GLY A 48 20.75 -5.10 -4.72
N LYS A 49 20.84 -6.33 -4.21
CA LYS A 49 20.87 -7.54 -5.05
C LYS A 49 19.49 -7.90 -5.58
N LEU A 50 19.46 -8.28 -6.85
CA LEU A 50 18.25 -8.69 -7.55
C LEU A 50 18.18 -10.22 -7.66
N LEU A 51 16.99 -10.77 -7.45
CA LEU A 51 16.72 -12.18 -7.72
C LEU A 51 15.98 -12.33 -9.05
N ARG A 52 16.71 -12.78 -10.07
CA ARG A 52 16.19 -12.94 -11.43
C ARG A 52 15.63 -14.33 -11.62
N GLU A 53 14.34 -14.41 -11.83
CA GLU A 53 13.61 -15.62 -12.23
C GLU A 53 12.92 -15.36 -13.56
N VAL A 54 13.15 -16.23 -14.56
CA VAL A 54 12.66 -16.03 -15.95
C VAL A 54 11.14 -15.87 -16.01
N THR A 55 10.41 -16.53 -15.11
CA THR A 55 8.95 -16.53 -15.06
C THR A 55 8.36 -15.44 -14.16
N ALA A 56 9.17 -14.84 -13.28
CA ALA A 56 8.72 -13.77 -12.40
C ALA A 56 8.65 -12.45 -13.18
N LYS A 57 7.48 -11.83 -13.19
CA LYS A 57 7.21 -10.56 -13.87
C LYS A 57 6.28 -9.72 -13.00
N ASP A 58 6.41 -8.41 -13.10
CA ASP A 58 5.54 -7.47 -12.40
C ASP A 58 4.08 -7.67 -12.77
N LYS A 59 3.24 -7.71 -11.74
CA LYS A 59 1.82 -8.03 -11.90
C LYS A 59 0.91 -7.09 -11.11
N LEU A 60 -0.27 -6.92 -11.64
CA LEU A 60 -1.44 -6.56 -10.88
C LEU A 60 -2.29 -7.82 -10.68
N THR A 61 -2.53 -8.15 -9.42
CA THR A 61 -3.43 -9.27 -9.04
C THR A 61 -4.73 -8.72 -8.51
N SER A 62 -5.85 -9.16 -9.08
CA SER A 62 -7.20 -8.87 -8.61
C SER A 62 -7.77 -10.07 -7.89
N VAL A 63 -8.33 -9.84 -6.71
CA VAL A 63 -8.95 -10.87 -5.86
C VAL A 63 -10.40 -10.50 -5.65
N LYS A 64 -11.31 -11.33 -6.18
CA LYS A 64 -12.76 -11.17 -5.99
C LYS A 64 -13.19 -11.71 -4.63
N PHE A 65 -14.08 -11.02 -3.94
CA PHE A 65 -14.74 -11.51 -2.74
C PHE A 65 -16.24 -11.77 -2.96
N PRO A 66 -16.85 -12.70 -2.18
CA PRO A 66 -16.17 -13.65 -1.29
C PRO A 66 -15.33 -14.67 -2.07
N ILE A 67 -14.31 -15.24 -1.40
CA ILE A 67 -13.44 -16.26 -2.01
C ILE A 67 -14.14 -17.61 -1.86
N GLU A 68 -14.86 -18.01 -2.89
CA GLU A 68 -15.67 -19.24 -2.87
C GLU A 68 -15.09 -20.38 -3.73
N ARG A 69 -14.32 -20.05 -4.77
CA ARG A 69 -13.88 -21.02 -5.81
C ARG A 69 -12.54 -20.66 -6.42
N ALA A 70 -11.96 -21.64 -7.10
CA ALA A 70 -10.86 -21.40 -8.03
C ALA A 70 -11.26 -20.34 -9.09
N GLY A 71 -10.31 -19.46 -9.46
CA GLY A 71 -10.54 -18.38 -10.43
C GLY A 71 -10.93 -17.04 -9.83
N THR A 72 -11.11 -16.93 -8.51
CA THR A 72 -11.34 -15.65 -7.83
C THR A 72 -10.09 -14.78 -7.74
N VAL A 73 -8.90 -15.34 -7.97
CA VAL A 73 -7.61 -14.65 -8.00
C VAL A 73 -7.09 -14.64 -9.44
N GLN A 74 -6.94 -13.46 -10.03
CA GLN A 74 -6.49 -13.28 -11.41
C GLN A 74 -5.36 -12.26 -11.47
N SER A 75 -4.32 -12.57 -12.24
CA SER A 75 -3.17 -11.69 -12.40
C SER A 75 -2.94 -11.34 -13.87
N ILE A 76 -2.55 -10.10 -14.11
CA ILE A 76 -2.11 -9.61 -15.42
C ILE A 76 -0.75 -8.93 -15.27
N LEU A 77 0.00 -8.88 -16.37
CA LEU A 77 1.27 -8.15 -16.41
C LEU A 77 0.99 -6.65 -16.41
N VAL A 78 1.53 -5.95 -15.42
CA VAL A 78 1.48 -4.49 -15.31
C VAL A 78 2.81 -4.04 -14.73
N PRO A 79 3.65 -3.32 -15.50
CA PRO A 79 4.89 -2.76 -14.97
C PRO A 79 4.60 -1.83 -13.80
N ASN A 80 5.37 -1.99 -12.74
CA ASN A 80 5.24 -1.21 -11.51
C ASN A 80 6.56 -1.25 -10.73
N SER A 81 6.64 -0.59 -9.58
CA SER A 81 7.83 -0.68 -8.74
C SER A 81 7.50 -0.56 -7.25
N ALA A 82 8.22 -1.34 -6.46
CA ALA A 82 8.16 -1.30 -5.02
C ALA A 82 9.08 -0.23 -4.39
N VAL A 83 9.93 0.43 -5.16
CA VAL A 83 10.92 1.38 -4.62
C VAL A 83 10.26 2.60 -3.96
N ASN A 84 9.13 3.07 -4.51
CA ASN A 84 8.31 4.14 -3.93
C ASN A 84 6.89 3.59 -3.64
N HIS A 85 6.80 2.55 -2.87
CA HIS A 85 5.70 1.59 -2.86
C HIS A 85 4.36 2.08 -2.31
N SER A 86 4.33 3.09 -1.47
CA SER A 86 3.11 3.35 -0.68
C SER A 86 1.95 3.93 -1.48
N LYS A 87 2.22 4.64 -2.58
CA LYS A 87 1.18 5.21 -3.46
C LYS A 87 1.46 4.95 -4.94
N SER A 88 1.77 3.73 -5.28
CA SER A 88 2.00 3.30 -6.67
C SER A 88 0.72 3.05 -7.46
N ILE A 89 -0.45 3.07 -6.81
CA ILE A 89 -1.75 2.85 -7.45
C ILE A 89 -2.83 3.74 -6.86
N ALA A 90 -3.63 4.34 -7.72
CA ALA A 90 -4.86 5.03 -7.36
C ALA A 90 -6.08 4.33 -7.97
N VAL A 91 -7.16 4.21 -7.18
CA VAL A 91 -8.42 3.62 -7.61
C VAL A 91 -9.53 4.59 -7.20
N PRO A 92 -10.39 5.05 -8.13
CA PRO A 92 -11.54 5.87 -7.80
C PRO A 92 -12.47 5.17 -6.81
N SER A 93 -13.17 5.93 -5.99
CA SER A 93 -14.16 5.38 -5.04
C SER A 93 -15.28 4.57 -5.72
N THR A 94 -15.58 4.88 -6.97
CA THR A 94 -16.53 4.12 -7.80
C THR A 94 -15.97 2.76 -8.24
N GLY A 95 -14.67 2.51 -8.09
CA GLY A 95 -13.99 1.36 -8.68
C GLY A 95 -13.94 1.45 -10.21
N GLY A 96 -13.71 0.33 -10.84
CA GLY A 96 -13.75 0.21 -12.31
C GLY A 96 -12.41 0.41 -12.99
N LEU A 97 -11.62 1.39 -12.59
CA LEU A 97 -10.28 1.64 -13.11
C LEU A 97 -9.24 1.63 -12.00
N ALA A 98 -8.01 1.28 -12.35
CA ALA A 98 -6.82 1.50 -11.53
C ALA A 98 -5.77 2.23 -12.37
N PHE A 99 -5.11 3.21 -11.75
CA PHE A 99 -4.01 3.98 -12.33
C PHE A 99 -2.72 3.60 -11.61
N VAL A 100 -1.83 2.91 -12.31
CA VAL A 100 -0.58 2.36 -11.75
C VAL A 100 0.59 3.16 -12.28
N ILE A 101 1.37 3.78 -11.40
CA ILE A 101 2.60 4.48 -11.78
C ILE A 101 3.78 3.50 -11.83
N GLU A 102 4.62 3.65 -12.86
CA GLU A 102 5.90 2.98 -13.01
C GLU A 102 7.01 3.93 -12.57
N SER A 103 7.34 3.91 -11.28
CA SER A 103 8.43 4.75 -10.74
C SER A 103 9.78 4.31 -11.27
N LYS A 104 9.99 2.99 -11.37
CA LYS A 104 11.20 2.38 -11.93
C LYS A 104 10.81 1.38 -13.00
N ILE A 105 11.58 1.32 -14.07
CA ILE A 105 11.47 0.27 -15.08
C ILE A 105 12.26 -0.96 -14.63
N SER A 106 11.77 -2.13 -14.98
CA SER A 106 12.50 -3.39 -14.72
C SER A 106 13.89 -3.32 -15.35
N PRO A 107 14.96 -3.55 -14.56
CA PRO A 107 16.33 -3.56 -15.10
C PRO A 107 16.53 -4.70 -16.11
N ALA A 108 17.46 -4.55 -17.04
CA ALA A 108 17.80 -5.62 -17.99
C ALA A 108 18.23 -6.91 -17.26
N ASP A 109 17.98 -8.08 -17.88
CA ASP A 109 18.23 -9.39 -17.26
C ASP A 109 19.71 -9.63 -16.82
N ALA A 110 20.64 -8.91 -17.43
CA ALA A 110 22.08 -8.96 -17.09
C ALA A 110 22.39 -8.23 -15.77
N VAL A 111 21.54 -7.31 -15.32
CA VAL A 111 21.73 -6.55 -14.09
C VAL A 111 21.42 -7.45 -12.89
N LYS A 112 22.39 -7.61 -12.00
CA LYS A 112 22.26 -8.45 -10.78
C LYS A 112 22.22 -7.63 -9.50
N GLU A 113 22.57 -6.36 -9.57
CA GLU A 113 22.63 -5.45 -8.43
C GLU A 113 22.32 -4.03 -8.88
N ILE A 114 21.60 -3.29 -8.05
CA ILE A 114 21.33 -1.85 -8.21
C ILE A 114 21.95 -1.15 -7.00
N LYS A 115 22.93 -0.27 -7.24
CA LYS A 115 23.64 0.44 -6.17
C LYS A 115 22.77 1.50 -5.51
N ASP A 116 21.97 2.19 -6.31
CA ASP A 116 21.06 3.23 -5.85
C ASP A 116 19.66 3.00 -6.42
N LEU A 117 18.81 2.34 -5.62
CA LEU A 117 17.42 2.06 -5.98
C LEU A 117 16.62 3.34 -6.27
N ALA A 118 16.94 4.44 -5.61
CA ALA A 118 16.23 5.70 -5.80
C ALA A 118 16.62 6.41 -7.09
N ALA A 119 17.90 6.36 -7.49
CA ALA A 119 18.44 7.09 -8.62
C ALA A 119 18.36 6.36 -9.95
N GLU A 120 18.50 5.00 -9.94
CA GLU A 120 18.62 4.19 -11.14
C GLU A 120 17.26 3.81 -11.76
N HIS A 121 17.25 3.47 -13.03
CA HIS A 121 16.12 2.86 -13.78
C HIS A 121 14.79 3.63 -13.69
N LYS A 122 14.81 4.94 -13.78
CA LYS A 122 13.62 5.82 -13.66
C LYS A 122 12.59 5.54 -14.75
N GLY A 123 11.34 5.27 -14.32
CA GLY A 123 10.19 5.13 -15.18
C GLY A 123 9.54 6.46 -15.56
N GLN A 124 8.47 6.43 -16.36
CA GLN A 124 7.80 7.64 -16.87
C GLN A 124 6.30 7.45 -17.13
N ARG A 125 5.74 6.29 -16.78
CA ARG A 125 4.41 5.91 -17.25
C ARG A 125 3.40 5.76 -16.15
N VAL A 126 2.15 5.96 -16.54
CA VAL A 126 0.96 5.52 -15.81
C VAL A 126 0.25 4.49 -16.66
N TYR A 127 -0.06 3.34 -16.10
CA TYR A 127 -0.83 2.29 -16.74
C TYR A 127 -2.28 2.34 -16.27
N VAL A 128 -3.22 2.34 -17.21
CA VAL A 128 -4.65 2.28 -16.92
C VAL A 128 -5.11 0.84 -17.02
N VAL A 129 -5.69 0.34 -15.95
CA VAL A 129 -6.17 -1.04 -15.84
C VAL A 129 -7.67 -1.03 -15.59
N ASP A 130 -8.42 -1.78 -16.40
CA ASP A 130 -9.83 -2.06 -16.18
C ASP A 130 -9.95 -3.17 -15.12
N ILE A 131 -10.61 -2.86 -14.02
CA ILE A 131 -10.89 -3.74 -12.89
C ILE A 131 -12.39 -3.88 -12.60
N VAL A 132 -13.26 -3.48 -13.57
CA VAL A 132 -14.73 -3.62 -13.47
C VAL A 132 -15.10 -5.07 -13.21
N ASN A 133 -14.49 -5.99 -13.97
CA ASN A 133 -14.64 -7.41 -13.72
C ASN A 133 -13.43 -7.95 -12.94
N PRO A 134 -13.56 -8.21 -11.62
CA PRO A 134 -12.44 -8.64 -10.79
C PRO A 134 -11.79 -9.97 -11.24
N VAL A 135 -12.53 -10.83 -11.93
CA VAL A 135 -12.02 -12.12 -12.44
C VAL A 135 -11.53 -12.05 -13.88
N ALA A 136 -11.48 -10.87 -14.47
CA ALA A 136 -10.94 -10.63 -15.80
C ALA A 136 -10.38 -9.18 -15.92
N PRO A 137 -9.41 -8.80 -15.06
CA PRO A 137 -8.78 -7.48 -15.16
C PRO A 137 -8.06 -7.34 -16.52
N LYS A 138 -7.98 -6.12 -17.05
CA LYS A 138 -7.36 -5.87 -18.36
C LYS A 138 -6.51 -4.62 -18.34
N LEU A 139 -5.26 -4.73 -18.79
CA LEU A 139 -4.44 -3.57 -19.11
C LEU A 139 -5.04 -2.88 -20.33
N LYS A 140 -5.42 -1.60 -20.19
CA LYS A 140 -5.99 -0.80 -21.31
C LYS A 140 -4.90 -0.14 -22.12
N PHE A 141 -4.18 0.80 -21.53
CA PHE A 141 -3.11 1.55 -22.20
C PHE A 141 -2.22 2.24 -21.16
N PRO A 142 -0.97 2.59 -21.51
CA PRO A 142 -0.14 3.52 -20.78
C PRO A 142 -0.21 4.93 -21.34
N PHE A 143 0.16 5.93 -20.51
CA PHE A 143 0.48 7.28 -20.94
C PHE A 143 1.68 7.83 -20.14
N SER A 144 2.37 8.85 -20.70
CA SER A 144 3.52 9.48 -20.02
C SER A 144 3.07 10.61 -19.10
N ILE A 145 3.77 10.76 -17.96
CA ILE A 145 3.49 11.79 -16.95
C ILE A 145 4.72 12.60 -16.52
N GLY A 146 5.91 12.13 -16.83
CA GLY A 146 7.17 12.73 -16.40
C GLY A 146 8.09 11.69 -15.76
N THR A 147 9.35 12.08 -15.56
CA THR A 147 10.39 11.18 -15.07
C THR A 147 10.21 10.84 -13.61
N ASN A 148 10.30 9.55 -13.28
CA ASN A 148 10.22 8.99 -11.95
C ASN A 148 8.97 9.44 -11.19
N PRO A 149 7.77 9.03 -11.59
CA PRO A 149 6.55 9.29 -10.82
C PRO A 149 6.68 8.64 -9.44
N LEU A 150 6.47 9.44 -8.38
CA LEU A 150 6.73 9.04 -6.99
C LEU A 150 5.47 8.64 -6.25
N SER A 151 4.38 9.36 -6.47
CA SER A 151 3.12 9.17 -5.76
C SER A 151 1.95 9.53 -6.66
N VAL A 152 0.84 8.80 -6.54
CA VAL A 152 -0.42 9.08 -7.23
C VAL A 152 -1.58 9.04 -6.24
N ASP A 153 -2.47 10.04 -6.34
CA ASP A 153 -3.74 10.03 -5.63
C ASP A 153 -4.88 10.48 -6.55
N ILE A 154 -6.11 10.16 -6.17
CA ILE A 154 -7.29 10.43 -6.99
C ILE A 154 -8.45 10.96 -6.15
N PHE A 155 -9.09 12.00 -6.67
CA PHE A 155 -10.36 12.52 -6.15
C PHE A 155 -11.38 12.57 -7.29
N LYS A 156 -12.42 11.73 -7.22
CA LYS A 156 -13.38 11.54 -8.32
C LYS A 156 -12.68 11.06 -9.61
N ASN A 157 -12.61 11.93 -10.64
CA ASN A 157 -11.91 11.67 -11.91
C ASN A 157 -10.65 12.53 -12.09
N GLU A 158 -10.22 13.20 -11.04
CA GLU A 158 -9.01 14.02 -11.01
C GLU A 158 -7.87 13.28 -10.33
N LEU A 159 -6.73 13.15 -11.00
CA LEU A 159 -5.51 12.59 -10.42
C LEU A 159 -4.48 13.68 -10.15
N ILE A 160 -3.74 13.51 -9.07
CA ILE A 160 -2.48 14.20 -8.83
C ILE A 160 -1.35 13.18 -8.84
N ILE A 161 -0.25 13.53 -9.48
CA ILE A 161 0.92 12.67 -9.62
C ILE A 161 2.17 13.50 -9.41
N SER A 162 2.97 13.14 -8.40
CA SER A 162 4.27 13.78 -8.20
C SER A 162 5.34 13.09 -9.04
N THR A 163 6.30 13.86 -9.57
CA THR A 163 7.44 13.35 -10.34
C THR A 163 8.73 14.05 -9.95
N GLU A 164 9.88 13.50 -10.34
CA GLU A 164 11.18 14.14 -10.15
C GLU A 164 11.59 15.06 -11.31
N GLU A 165 10.79 15.16 -12.36
CA GLU A 165 11.13 15.97 -13.52
C GLU A 165 11.05 17.47 -13.22
N ALA A 166 12.13 18.20 -13.50
CA ALA A 166 12.17 19.63 -13.29
C ALA A 166 11.06 20.34 -14.09
N GLY A 167 10.34 21.25 -13.44
CA GLY A 167 9.18 21.95 -14.02
C GLY A 167 7.90 21.11 -14.14
N LYS A 168 7.95 19.82 -13.77
CA LYS A 168 6.81 18.90 -13.80
C LYS A 168 6.60 18.17 -12.47
N LYS A 169 7.03 18.75 -11.36
CA LYS A 169 7.03 18.10 -10.03
C LYS A 169 5.64 17.65 -9.57
N LEU A 170 4.57 18.34 -9.98
CA LEU A 170 3.18 17.96 -9.69
C LEU A 170 2.33 18.05 -10.96
N GLY A 171 1.95 16.90 -11.50
CA GLY A 171 0.98 16.77 -12.56
C GLY A 171 -0.43 16.68 -12.00
N PHE A 172 -1.36 17.42 -12.61
CA PHE A 172 -2.79 17.28 -12.41
C PHE A 172 -3.43 16.78 -13.70
N LEU A 173 -4.23 15.74 -13.59
CA LEU A 173 -4.81 15.03 -14.72
C LEU A 173 -6.32 14.86 -14.54
N GLU A 174 -7.10 15.27 -15.54
CA GLU A 174 -8.50 14.88 -15.69
C GLU A 174 -8.62 13.71 -16.67
N THR A 175 -9.48 12.75 -16.36
CA THR A 175 -9.72 11.59 -17.22
C THR A 175 -11.18 11.50 -17.64
N ASP A 176 -11.42 10.90 -18.80
CA ASP A 176 -12.75 10.44 -19.20
C ASP A 176 -13.14 9.14 -18.43
N PRO A 177 -14.38 8.64 -18.57
CA PRO A 177 -14.80 7.40 -17.93
C PRO A 177 -13.98 6.16 -18.30
N GLU A 178 -13.28 6.21 -19.45
CA GLU A 178 -12.41 5.14 -19.93
C GLU A 178 -10.99 5.22 -19.35
N GLY A 179 -10.70 6.26 -18.55
CA GLY A 179 -9.41 6.54 -17.94
C GLY A 179 -8.43 7.27 -18.87
N LYS A 180 -8.89 7.71 -20.03
CA LYS A 180 -8.05 8.41 -20.99
C LYS A 180 -7.84 9.86 -20.55
N PRO A 181 -6.60 10.36 -20.57
CA PRO A 181 -6.31 11.75 -20.27
C PRO A 181 -7.09 12.71 -21.18
N THR A 182 -7.88 13.59 -20.60
CA THR A 182 -8.58 14.67 -21.30
C THR A 182 -7.91 16.02 -21.09
N ARG A 183 -7.20 16.17 -19.97
CA ARG A 183 -6.44 17.36 -19.65
C ARG A 183 -5.29 16.99 -18.71
N LEU A 184 -4.08 17.44 -19.07
CA LEU A 184 -2.88 17.34 -18.23
C LEU A 184 -2.27 18.72 -18.09
N ILE A 185 -2.04 19.16 -16.86
CA ILE A 185 -1.30 20.38 -16.54
C ILE A 185 -0.25 20.06 -15.48
N TYR A 186 0.87 20.78 -15.52
CA TYR A 186 1.84 20.75 -14.45
C TYR A 186 1.70 22.02 -13.63
N LEU A 187 1.54 21.80 -12.32
CA LEU A 187 1.29 22.87 -11.37
C LEU A 187 2.62 23.45 -10.89
N PRO A 188 2.76 24.77 -10.83
CA PRO A 188 3.95 25.39 -10.29
C PRO A 188 4.05 25.13 -8.79
N ILE A 189 5.19 24.61 -8.35
CA ILE A 189 5.50 24.38 -6.95
C ILE A 189 6.63 25.33 -6.55
N ASP A 190 6.31 26.24 -5.64
CA ASP A 190 7.30 27.15 -5.05
C ASP A 190 8.05 26.43 -3.92
N THR A 191 8.92 25.52 -4.31
CA THR A 191 9.87 24.83 -3.42
C THR A 191 11.26 24.87 -4.02
N ASP A 192 12.28 24.75 -3.18
CA ASP A 192 13.66 24.60 -3.62
C ASP A 192 13.75 23.50 -4.71
N SER A 193 14.57 23.75 -5.73
CA SER A 193 14.76 22.81 -6.85
C SER A 193 15.26 21.45 -6.40
N THR A 194 15.95 21.38 -5.26
CA THR A 194 16.46 20.14 -4.66
C THR A 194 15.38 19.30 -3.97
N GLN A 195 14.20 19.88 -3.69
CA GLN A 195 13.12 19.17 -3.03
C GLN A 195 12.29 18.37 -4.04
N SER A 196 11.91 17.14 -3.66
CA SER A 196 10.95 16.30 -4.36
C SER A 196 9.68 16.12 -3.51
N LEU A 197 8.52 16.07 -4.17
CA LEU A 197 7.26 15.70 -3.51
C LEU A 197 7.19 14.17 -3.47
N VAL A 198 7.65 13.57 -2.38
CA VAL A 198 7.70 12.10 -2.25
C VAL A 198 6.34 11.48 -2.01
N ASP A 199 5.41 12.26 -1.49
CA ASP A 199 4.00 11.87 -1.36
C ASP A 199 3.08 13.04 -1.64
N VAL A 200 1.92 12.75 -2.27
CA VAL A 200 0.85 13.71 -2.51
C VAL A 200 -0.50 13.08 -2.16
N SER A 201 -1.39 13.88 -1.56
CA SER A 201 -2.72 13.43 -1.12
C SER A 201 -3.76 14.50 -1.35
N PHE A 202 -4.93 14.15 -1.90
CA PHE A 202 -6.10 15.00 -1.83
C PHE A 202 -6.64 15.06 -0.40
N HIS A 203 -7.01 16.27 0.02
CA HIS A 203 -7.87 16.44 1.18
C HIS A 203 -9.27 15.88 0.87
N PRO A 204 -10.00 15.32 1.86
CA PRO A 204 -11.32 14.73 1.63
C PRO A 204 -12.37 15.67 0.99
N SER A 205 -12.23 16.99 1.17
CA SER A 205 -13.11 17.97 0.48
C SER A 205 -12.84 18.07 -1.03
N GLY A 206 -11.65 17.68 -1.50
CA GLY A 206 -11.21 17.90 -2.87
C GLY A 206 -10.74 19.33 -3.18
N ASP A 207 -10.61 20.20 -2.16
CA ASP A 207 -10.22 21.59 -2.32
C ASP A 207 -8.76 21.86 -1.99
N PHE A 208 -8.06 20.87 -1.41
CA PHE A 208 -6.67 21.01 -1.01
C PHE A 208 -5.86 19.76 -1.36
N ILE A 209 -4.55 19.94 -1.46
CA ILE A 209 -3.55 18.90 -1.66
C ILE A 209 -2.51 19.03 -0.55
N ALA A 210 -2.18 17.92 0.10
CA ALA A 210 -1.00 17.82 0.98
C ALA A 210 0.15 17.16 0.24
N ALA A 211 1.38 17.54 0.56
CA ALA A 211 2.58 16.88 0.10
C ALA A 211 3.64 16.76 1.19
N SER A 212 4.41 15.67 1.14
CA SER A 212 5.63 15.45 1.91
C SER A 212 6.85 15.76 1.02
N LEU A 213 7.79 16.52 1.54
CA LEU A 213 9.01 16.93 0.83
C LEU A 213 10.23 16.12 1.28
N ALA A 214 11.09 15.76 0.35
CA ALA A 214 12.41 15.20 0.62
C ALA A 214 13.48 15.96 -0.16
N PRO A 215 14.69 16.13 0.39
CA PRO A 215 15.19 15.57 1.65
C PRO A 215 14.82 16.37 2.91
N SER A 216 14.08 17.49 2.79
CA SER A 216 13.83 18.36 3.95
C SER A 216 13.00 17.72 5.06
N GLY A 217 12.11 16.76 4.75
CA GLY A 217 11.16 16.20 5.72
C GLY A 217 10.09 17.22 6.15
N ASP A 218 9.73 18.11 5.22
CA ASP A 218 8.68 19.10 5.43
C ASP A 218 7.33 18.60 4.90
N PHE A 219 6.29 19.15 5.47
CA PHE A 219 4.91 19.04 5.01
C PHE A 219 4.48 20.37 4.40
N VAL A 220 3.77 20.32 3.30
CA VAL A 220 3.20 21.50 2.65
C VAL A 220 1.78 21.23 2.21
N MET A 221 0.93 22.25 2.29
CA MET A 221 -0.43 22.22 1.75
C MET A 221 -0.63 23.26 0.67
N PHE A 222 -1.45 22.87 -0.31
CA PHE A 222 -1.89 23.73 -1.41
C PHE A 222 -3.41 23.80 -1.44
N LYS A 223 -3.94 25.00 -1.64
CA LYS A 223 -5.34 25.21 -2.00
C LYS A 223 -5.51 25.08 -3.50
N ILE A 224 -6.51 24.34 -3.93
CA ILE A 224 -6.88 24.21 -5.34
C ILE A 224 -7.70 25.43 -5.75
N VAL A 225 -7.21 26.17 -6.74
CA VAL A 225 -7.91 27.31 -7.35
C VAL A 225 -8.65 26.81 -8.59
N ARG A 226 -9.97 26.93 -8.59
CA ARG A 226 -10.81 26.51 -9.71
C ARG A 226 -11.42 27.70 -10.46
N GLU A 227 -11.53 27.57 -11.76
CA GLU A 227 -12.24 28.50 -12.64
C GLU A 227 -13.22 27.71 -13.51
N ASN A 228 -14.50 28.08 -13.49
CA ASN A 228 -15.57 27.34 -14.17
C ASN A 228 -15.60 25.83 -13.80
N GLY A 229 -15.36 25.51 -12.53
CA GLY A 229 -15.34 24.13 -12.00
C GLY A 229 -14.07 23.33 -12.31
N LYS A 230 -13.15 23.85 -13.14
CA LYS A 230 -11.90 23.19 -13.50
C LYS A 230 -10.73 23.73 -12.71
N LEU A 231 -9.81 22.88 -12.29
CA LEU A 231 -8.59 23.29 -11.62
C LEU A 231 -7.80 24.23 -12.56
N LYS A 232 -7.47 25.42 -12.09
CA LYS A 232 -6.68 26.41 -12.81
C LYS A 232 -5.24 26.47 -12.30
N ASN A 233 -5.09 26.51 -10.98
CA ASN A 233 -3.81 26.67 -10.29
C ASN A 233 -3.91 26.13 -8.87
N ILE A 234 -2.80 26.15 -8.15
CA ILE A 234 -2.72 25.92 -6.71
C ILE A 234 -2.04 27.09 -6.02
N GLU A 235 -2.39 27.32 -4.77
CA GLU A 235 -1.81 28.33 -3.90
C GLU A 235 -1.29 27.65 -2.63
N THR A 236 -0.03 27.92 -2.24
CA THR A 236 0.54 27.40 -1.00
C THR A 236 -0.19 28.00 0.19
N ILE A 237 -0.59 27.16 1.16
CA ILE A 237 -1.21 27.59 2.41
C ILE A 237 -0.17 27.54 3.52
N GLY A 238 0.11 28.70 4.11
CA GLY A 238 1.09 28.81 5.18
C GLY A 238 2.52 28.64 4.68
N LYS A 239 3.38 28.19 5.58
CA LYS A 239 4.78 27.87 5.30
C LYS A 239 4.98 26.35 5.38
N PRO A 240 5.97 25.79 4.66
CA PRO A 240 6.37 24.40 4.89
C PRO A 240 6.65 24.14 6.37
N ALA A 241 6.05 23.09 6.91
CA ALA A 241 6.20 22.72 8.32
C ALA A 241 7.17 21.54 8.45
N LYS A 242 8.27 21.73 9.17
CA LYS A 242 9.22 20.65 9.47
C LYS A 242 8.55 19.62 10.39
N LEU A 243 8.34 18.39 9.89
CA LEU A 243 7.71 17.33 10.65
C LEU A 243 8.70 16.26 11.13
N GLY A 244 9.60 15.82 10.26
CA GLY A 244 10.48 14.70 10.51
C GLY A 244 11.79 14.79 9.72
N GLU A 245 12.50 13.66 9.65
CA GLU A 245 13.74 13.53 8.91
C GLU A 245 13.51 12.96 7.51
N LYS A 246 12.71 11.88 7.43
CA LYS A 246 12.37 11.22 6.16
C LYS A 246 10.91 10.80 6.15
N LEU A 247 10.07 11.72 5.71
CA LEU A 247 8.66 11.46 5.54
C LEU A 247 8.43 10.51 4.37
N THR A 248 7.47 9.62 4.54
CA THR A 248 7.01 8.73 3.48
C THR A 248 5.56 9.04 3.14
N PHE A 249 4.75 8.08 3.18
CA PHE A 249 3.35 8.05 2.85
C PHE A 249 2.48 8.71 3.93
N GLY A 250 1.54 9.52 3.49
CA GLY A 250 0.59 10.17 4.37
C GLY A 250 -0.86 10.05 3.89
N ARG A 251 -1.80 10.23 4.84
CA ARG A 251 -3.24 10.23 4.59
C ARG A 251 -3.97 11.16 5.54
N PHE A 252 -5.02 11.78 5.02
CA PHE A 252 -5.96 12.53 5.86
C PHE A 252 -6.88 11.60 6.66
N SER A 253 -7.32 12.08 7.83
CA SER A 253 -8.54 11.60 8.47
C SER A 253 -9.75 11.86 7.55
N ALA A 254 -10.83 11.10 7.73
CA ALA A 254 -12.03 11.26 6.88
C ALA A 254 -12.66 12.66 6.96
N ASP A 255 -12.53 13.33 8.10
CA ASP A 255 -12.99 14.70 8.31
C ASP A 255 -11.98 15.80 7.88
N GLY A 256 -10.78 15.39 7.45
CA GLY A 256 -9.72 16.28 6.98
C GLY A 256 -8.99 17.08 8.05
N LYS A 257 -9.32 16.91 9.35
CA LYS A 257 -8.70 17.68 10.44
C LYS A 257 -7.28 17.26 10.77
N TYR A 258 -6.97 16.00 10.49
CA TYR A 258 -5.66 15.41 10.77
C TYR A 258 -5.05 14.86 9.50
N TYR A 259 -3.72 14.97 9.41
CA TYR A 259 -2.93 14.26 8.42
C TYR A 259 -1.95 13.35 9.15
N PHE A 260 -2.05 12.07 8.87
CA PHE A 260 -1.14 11.06 9.41
C PHE A 260 -0.03 10.82 8.42
N VAL A 261 1.21 10.74 8.90
CA VAL A 261 2.39 10.47 8.06
C VAL A 261 3.44 9.70 8.85
N VAL A 262 4.21 8.86 8.19
CA VAL A 262 5.30 8.12 8.82
C VAL A 262 6.63 8.83 8.55
N ASP A 263 7.39 9.07 9.62
CA ASP A 263 8.81 9.43 9.56
C ASP A 263 9.64 8.16 9.78
N THR A 264 10.28 7.67 8.73
CA THR A 264 11.10 6.45 8.77
C THR A 264 12.49 6.65 9.34
N LYS A 265 12.91 7.88 9.61
CA LYS A 265 14.25 8.25 10.11
C LYS A 265 15.40 7.83 9.21
N GLY A 266 15.12 7.36 7.99
CA GLY A 266 16.12 6.91 7.03
C GLY A 266 15.52 6.03 5.93
N ASP A 267 16.37 5.52 5.04
CA ASP A 267 15.95 4.64 3.96
C ASP A 267 15.50 3.27 4.46
N LEU A 268 14.50 2.71 3.81
CA LEU A 268 14.04 1.35 4.09
C LEU A 268 15.20 0.35 3.93
N GLY A 269 15.39 -0.50 4.92
CA GLY A 269 16.49 -1.47 4.98
C GLY A 269 17.85 -0.88 5.38
N LYS A 270 17.98 0.43 5.54
CA LYS A 270 19.22 1.11 5.95
C LYS A 270 19.08 1.92 7.24
N SER A 271 17.85 2.16 7.69
CA SER A 271 17.57 2.87 8.94
C SER A 271 17.78 1.95 10.13
N SER A 272 18.54 2.43 11.14
CA SER A 272 18.69 1.77 12.43
C SER A 272 17.73 2.33 13.49
N GLY A 273 17.00 3.39 13.16
CA GLY A 273 16.09 4.07 14.06
C GLY A 273 14.69 3.46 14.10
N GLU A 274 13.97 3.78 15.17
CA GLU A 274 12.55 3.48 15.27
C GLU A 274 11.74 4.54 14.50
N ALA A 275 10.91 4.10 13.55
CA ALA A 275 10.04 5.00 12.82
C ALA A 275 8.91 5.54 13.73
N GLU A 276 8.38 6.71 13.38
CA GLU A 276 7.30 7.36 14.12
C GLU A 276 6.08 7.60 13.22
N LEU A 277 4.90 7.32 13.73
CA LEU A 277 3.65 7.83 13.18
C LEU A 277 3.44 9.25 13.73
N LEU A 278 3.38 10.23 12.83
CA LEU A 278 3.15 11.63 13.17
C LEU A 278 1.68 11.98 12.89
N VAL A 279 1.08 12.74 13.79
CA VAL A 279 -0.25 13.33 13.62
C VAL A 279 -0.09 14.82 13.44
N VAL A 280 -0.52 15.32 12.28
CA VAL A 280 -0.47 16.75 11.96
C VAL A 280 -1.86 17.33 12.08
N ASN A 281 -2.04 18.35 12.92
CA ASN A 281 -3.24 19.16 12.95
C ASN A 281 -3.26 20.03 11.69
N VAL A 282 -4.29 19.85 10.88
CA VAL A 282 -4.45 20.54 9.59
C VAL A 282 -5.19 21.85 9.77
N ASP A 283 -4.57 22.96 9.39
CA ASP A 283 -5.18 24.27 9.35
C ASP A 283 -5.32 24.74 7.89
N THR A 284 -6.51 24.62 7.33
CA THR A 284 -6.81 25.02 5.95
C THR A 284 -7.07 26.51 5.78
N GLN A 285 -7.10 27.29 6.86
CA GLN A 285 -7.36 28.72 6.83
C GLN A 285 -6.07 29.54 6.94
N ALA A 286 -5.36 29.39 8.06
CA ALA A 286 -4.12 30.14 8.31
C ALA A 286 -2.86 29.40 7.86
N GLY A 287 -2.94 28.08 7.67
CA GLY A 287 -1.80 27.23 7.28
C GLY A 287 -0.79 27.02 8.41
N ASP A 288 -1.23 27.18 9.67
CA ASP A 288 -0.39 26.91 10.86
C ASP A 288 -0.47 25.41 11.22
N HIS A 289 0.09 24.58 10.31
CA HIS A 289 0.11 23.14 10.50
C HIS A 289 1.09 22.73 11.58
N LYS A 290 0.66 21.91 12.54
CA LYS A 290 1.48 21.51 13.69
C LYS A 290 1.43 20.02 13.95
N VAL A 291 2.56 19.47 14.38
CA VAL A 291 2.58 18.11 14.92
C VAL A 291 1.82 18.11 16.24
N GLY A 292 0.64 17.46 16.24
CA GLY A 292 -0.21 17.28 17.41
C GLY A 292 0.14 16.02 18.23
N GLY A 293 0.80 15.04 17.61
CA GLY A 293 1.18 13.79 18.27
C GLY A 293 2.25 13.03 17.52
N LYS A 294 2.99 12.19 18.26
CA LYS A 294 4.01 11.26 17.74
C LYS A 294 3.87 9.93 18.45
N LEU A 295 4.02 8.82 17.72
CA LEU A 295 3.98 7.48 18.27
C LEU A 295 5.06 6.61 17.62
N PRO A 296 5.98 6.01 18.40
CA PRO A 296 6.93 5.02 17.91
C PRO A 296 6.20 3.77 17.41
N ILE A 297 6.55 3.30 16.20
CA ILE A 297 5.83 2.23 15.49
C ILE A 297 6.71 1.07 15.02
N GLY A 298 7.96 1.03 15.47
CA GLY A 298 8.94 0.00 15.12
C GLY A 298 9.85 0.39 13.96
N SER A 299 10.89 -0.41 13.75
CA SER A 299 11.90 -0.15 12.73
C SER A 299 11.40 -0.56 11.35
N ASN A 300 11.86 0.15 10.31
CA ASN A 300 11.47 -0.10 8.93
C ASN A 300 9.94 -0.13 8.73
N ALA A 301 9.20 0.74 9.42
CA ALA A 301 7.79 0.96 9.19
C ALA A 301 7.61 1.98 8.05
N GLY A 302 6.73 1.72 7.11
CA GLY A 302 6.56 2.60 5.95
C GLY A 302 5.14 2.68 5.43
N ALA A 303 4.22 1.84 5.90
CA ALA A 303 2.85 1.83 5.42
C ALA A 303 1.84 1.74 6.57
N PHE A 304 0.69 2.38 6.40
CA PHE A 304 -0.43 2.29 7.33
C PHE A 304 -1.78 2.39 6.61
N ALA A 305 -2.83 1.99 7.30
CA ALA A 305 -4.21 2.18 6.88
C ALA A 305 -5.04 2.71 8.04
N ILE A 306 -6.01 3.56 7.72
CA ILE A 306 -6.99 4.09 8.68
C ILE A 306 -8.31 3.34 8.46
N ASN A 307 -8.97 2.90 9.52
CA ASN A 307 -10.27 2.25 9.41
C ASN A 307 -11.35 3.24 8.96
N PRO A 308 -12.49 2.78 8.42
CA PRO A 308 -13.54 3.67 7.93
C PRO A 308 -14.07 4.67 8.97
N GLU A 309 -14.09 4.28 10.23
CA GLU A 309 -14.54 5.14 11.34
C GLU A 309 -13.50 6.18 11.78
N GLY A 310 -12.25 6.08 11.31
CA GLY A 310 -11.16 6.97 11.71
C GLY A 310 -10.66 6.78 13.14
N THR A 311 -11.04 5.69 13.80
CA THR A 311 -10.72 5.41 15.20
C THR A 311 -9.52 4.49 15.41
N LEU A 312 -9.10 3.80 14.35
CA LEU A 312 -7.99 2.86 14.35
C LEU A 312 -7.07 3.09 13.15
N ILE A 313 -5.77 2.96 13.38
CA ILE A 313 -4.74 2.90 12.35
C ILE A 313 -4.00 1.58 12.51
N ALA A 314 -3.84 0.83 11.43
CA ALA A 314 -2.95 -0.32 11.37
C ALA A 314 -1.64 0.09 10.69
N VAL A 315 -0.50 -0.18 11.30
CA VAL A 315 0.83 0.18 10.79
C VAL A 315 1.65 -1.07 10.57
N ALA A 316 2.27 -1.19 9.40
CA ALA A 316 3.18 -2.28 9.07
C ALA A 316 4.64 -1.88 9.34
N SER A 317 5.40 -2.76 9.99
CA SER A 317 6.85 -2.61 10.17
C SER A 317 7.57 -3.90 9.83
N ALA A 318 8.70 -3.79 9.14
CA ALA A 318 9.50 -4.95 8.73
C ALA A 318 10.52 -5.38 9.80
N GLY A 319 10.76 -4.54 10.83
CA GLY A 319 11.78 -4.85 11.84
C GLY A 319 13.15 -5.06 11.21
N THR A 320 13.80 -6.18 11.51
CA THR A 320 15.07 -6.63 10.92
C THR A 320 14.89 -7.47 9.66
N GLY A 321 13.65 -7.72 9.21
CA GLY A 321 13.34 -8.61 8.09
C GLY A 321 13.98 -8.21 6.75
N LEU A 322 14.46 -6.96 6.64
CA LEU A 322 15.17 -6.45 5.46
C LEU A 322 16.69 -6.68 5.52
N ALA A 323 17.20 -7.27 6.58
CA ALA A 323 18.62 -7.57 6.70
C ALA A 323 19.10 -8.43 5.51
N PRO A 324 20.37 -8.24 5.06
CA PRO A 324 20.94 -9.10 4.03
C PRO A 324 20.77 -10.58 4.37
N TRP A 325 20.50 -11.41 3.38
CA TRP A 325 20.19 -12.84 3.57
C TRP A 325 21.21 -13.61 4.44
N ALA A 326 22.47 -13.19 4.42
CA ALA A 326 23.52 -13.79 5.23
C ALA A 326 23.51 -13.38 6.71
N ALA A 327 22.68 -12.41 7.10
CA ALA A 327 22.57 -11.99 8.49
C ALA A 327 21.76 -12.97 9.32
N ALA A 328 22.11 -13.10 10.60
CA ALA A 328 21.47 -14.08 11.51
C ALA A 328 19.97 -13.79 11.75
N ASP A 329 19.56 -12.54 11.61
CA ASP A 329 18.20 -12.04 11.79
C ASP A 329 17.46 -11.76 10.47
N ALA A 330 18.01 -12.22 9.34
CA ALA A 330 17.36 -12.10 8.05
C ALA A 330 15.96 -12.75 8.07
N GLY A 331 15.00 -12.06 7.48
CA GLY A 331 13.63 -12.57 7.35
C GLY A 331 12.79 -12.57 8.63
N GLN A 332 13.24 -11.91 9.69
CA GLN A 332 12.53 -11.86 10.98
C GLN A 332 11.92 -10.50 11.26
N GLY A 333 10.95 -10.45 12.16
CA GLY A 333 10.46 -9.22 12.79
C GLY A 333 9.33 -8.47 12.11
N GLY A 334 8.80 -8.94 10.98
CA GLY A 334 7.63 -8.32 10.34
C GLY A 334 6.39 -8.37 11.24
N LYS A 335 5.74 -7.21 11.47
CA LYS A 335 4.55 -7.11 12.32
C LYS A 335 3.60 -6.02 11.87
N VAL A 336 2.36 -6.13 12.35
CA VAL A 336 1.35 -5.07 12.28
C VAL A 336 1.07 -4.57 13.70
N THR A 337 1.16 -3.26 13.87
CA THR A 337 0.79 -2.56 15.12
C THR A 337 -0.56 -1.87 14.91
N LEU A 338 -1.53 -2.14 15.77
CA LEU A 338 -2.79 -1.42 15.80
C LEU A 338 -2.64 -0.19 16.71
N VAL A 339 -3.09 0.95 16.23
CA VAL A 339 -3.03 2.24 16.94
C VAL A 339 -4.44 2.76 17.10
N LYS A 340 -4.80 3.15 18.33
CA LYS A 340 -6.07 3.81 18.64
C LYS A 340 -5.94 5.31 18.39
N VAL A 341 -6.95 5.90 17.76
CA VAL A 341 -7.04 7.34 17.49
C VAL A 341 -8.17 7.92 18.31
N GLY A 342 -7.85 8.89 19.14
CA GLY A 342 -8.83 9.66 19.92
C GLY A 342 -9.54 10.72 19.08
N ALA A 343 -10.67 11.22 19.56
CA ALA A 343 -11.45 12.27 18.88
C ALA A 343 -10.66 13.60 18.74
N ASP A 344 -9.69 13.82 19.60
CA ASP A 344 -8.77 14.96 19.59
C ASP A 344 -7.50 14.73 18.71
N GLY A 345 -7.44 13.60 18.00
CA GLY A 345 -6.26 13.19 17.23
C GLY A 345 -5.14 12.54 18.05
N ALA A 346 -5.32 12.37 19.38
CA ALA A 346 -4.35 11.67 20.19
C ALA A 346 -4.22 10.21 19.73
N VAL A 347 -2.98 9.70 19.67
CA VAL A 347 -2.69 8.33 19.26
C VAL A 347 -2.08 7.53 20.39
N SER A 348 -2.49 6.27 20.51
CA SER A 348 -1.95 5.33 21.48
C SER A 348 -1.77 3.94 20.89
N LYS A 349 -0.71 3.25 21.33
CA LYS A 349 -0.39 1.91 20.85
C LYS A 349 -1.40 0.90 21.41
N GLY A 350 -1.97 0.09 20.51
CA GLY A 350 -2.80 -1.06 20.80
C GLY A 350 -2.01 -2.37 20.69
N SER A 351 -2.64 -3.41 20.16
CA SER A 351 -2.02 -4.72 19.98
C SER A 351 -0.99 -4.73 18.85
N GLU A 352 -0.04 -5.67 18.94
CA GLU A 352 0.88 -6.02 17.87
C GLU A 352 0.70 -7.49 17.50
N VAL A 353 0.81 -7.80 16.20
CA VAL A 353 0.75 -9.17 15.70
C VAL A 353 1.82 -9.38 14.64
N ALA A 354 2.51 -10.52 14.70
CA ALA A 354 3.48 -10.91 13.69
C ALA A 354 2.77 -11.29 12.38
N VAL A 355 3.40 -11.00 11.25
CA VAL A 355 3.03 -11.54 9.94
C VAL A 355 3.83 -12.79 9.63
N GLY A 356 3.28 -13.66 8.77
CA GLY A 356 3.91 -14.95 8.44
C GLY A 356 5.07 -14.89 7.45
N GLY A 357 5.38 -13.71 6.91
CA GLY A 357 6.48 -13.51 5.96
C GLY A 357 7.22 -12.21 6.18
N ILE A 358 7.98 -11.78 5.16
CA ILE A 358 8.91 -10.66 5.26
C ILE A 358 8.30 -9.41 4.63
N LEU A 359 8.58 -8.26 5.23
CA LEU A 359 8.19 -6.94 4.76
C LEU A 359 6.67 -6.83 4.51
N PRO A 360 5.86 -6.72 5.57
CA PRO A 360 4.50 -6.23 5.41
C PRO A 360 4.57 -4.80 4.86
N SER A 361 4.00 -4.57 3.68
CA SER A 361 4.30 -3.38 2.88
C SER A 361 3.10 -2.52 2.52
N SER A 362 1.88 -3.04 2.65
CA SER A 362 0.65 -2.27 2.47
C SER A 362 -0.49 -2.91 3.24
N LEU A 363 -1.44 -2.07 3.67
CA LEU A 363 -2.58 -2.50 4.47
C LEU A 363 -3.86 -1.84 3.98
N ALA A 364 -4.99 -2.49 4.16
CA ALA A 364 -6.30 -1.85 4.07
C ALA A 364 -7.33 -2.57 4.94
N PHE A 365 -8.18 -1.79 5.58
CA PHE A 365 -9.38 -2.30 6.22
C PHE A 365 -10.45 -2.61 5.17
N ASP A 366 -11.31 -3.55 5.47
CA ASP A 366 -12.52 -3.79 4.72
C ASP A 366 -13.57 -2.68 4.95
N LYS A 367 -14.68 -2.76 4.23
CA LYS A 367 -15.75 -1.75 4.26
C LYS A 367 -16.26 -1.43 5.67
N ASP A 368 -16.30 -2.41 6.55
CA ASP A 368 -16.85 -2.29 7.90
C ASP A 368 -15.75 -2.06 8.94
N GLY A 369 -14.48 -2.04 8.54
CA GLY A 369 -13.35 -1.96 9.45
C GLY A 369 -13.24 -3.15 10.42
N SER A 370 -13.89 -4.26 10.09
CA SER A 370 -13.91 -5.48 10.90
C SER A 370 -12.81 -6.47 10.55
N ASN A 371 -12.20 -6.29 9.39
CA ASN A 371 -11.07 -7.09 8.94
C ASN A 371 -10.00 -6.20 8.28
N LEU A 372 -8.77 -6.67 8.33
CA LEU A 372 -7.59 -6.02 7.77
C LEU A 372 -6.90 -6.96 6.79
N ALA A 373 -6.60 -6.50 5.60
CA ALA A 373 -5.72 -7.16 4.64
C ALA A 373 -4.32 -6.54 4.69
N VAL A 374 -3.28 -7.37 4.64
CA VAL A 374 -1.88 -6.96 4.72
C VAL A 374 -1.10 -7.65 3.61
N THR A 375 -0.45 -6.89 2.73
CA THR A 375 0.49 -7.48 1.78
C THR A 375 1.76 -7.89 2.49
N VAL A 376 2.24 -9.06 2.15
CA VAL A 376 3.55 -9.61 2.56
C VAL A 376 4.41 -9.71 1.30
N PHE A 377 5.55 -9.03 1.31
CA PHE A 377 6.40 -8.88 0.13
C PHE A 377 6.91 -10.23 -0.38
N GLU A 378 7.39 -11.07 0.53
CA GLU A 378 7.79 -12.43 0.21
C GLU A 378 7.70 -13.37 1.43
N TYR A 379 7.54 -14.66 1.13
CA TYR A 379 7.69 -15.75 2.07
C TYR A 379 8.97 -16.51 1.75
N LEU A 380 9.66 -16.97 2.78
CA LEU A 380 10.85 -17.82 2.64
C LEU A 380 10.48 -19.29 2.62
N ASP A 381 9.41 -19.62 1.91
CA ASP A 381 8.99 -21.02 1.75
C ASP A 381 9.99 -21.78 0.87
N PHE A 382 10.23 -23.06 1.19
CA PHE A 382 11.15 -23.90 0.44
C PHE A 382 10.68 -24.01 -1.01
N GLY A 383 11.46 -23.45 -1.94
CA GLY A 383 11.33 -23.65 -3.38
C GLY A 383 10.48 -22.64 -4.15
N ASP A 384 9.57 -21.90 -3.53
CA ASP A 384 8.72 -20.96 -4.24
C ASP A 384 8.56 -19.64 -3.44
N ARG A 385 9.43 -18.67 -3.71
CA ARG A 385 9.44 -17.37 -3.04
C ARG A 385 8.31 -16.48 -3.58
N LYS A 386 7.10 -16.71 -3.12
CA LYS A 386 5.93 -15.89 -3.47
C LYS A 386 5.71 -14.78 -2.46
N GLY A 387 4.99 -13.75 -2.89
CA GLY A 387 4.34 -12.80 -2.02
C GLY A 387 2.95 -13.28 -1.61
N GLY A 388 2.26 -12.48 -0.79
CA GLY A 388 0.90 -12.83 -0.40
C GLY A 388 0.12 -11.70 0.21
N VAL A 389 -1.12 -12.03 0.55
CA VAL A 389 -2.00 -11.21 1.37
C VAL A 389 -2.46 -12.03 2.56
N GLU A 390 -2.17 -11.56 3.75
CA GLU A 390 -2.69 -12.10 5.02
C GLU A 390 -3.89 -11.28 5.49
N PHE A 391 -4.76 -11.94 6.25
CA PHE A 391 -5.99 -11.34 6.74
C PHE A 391 -6.07 -11.46 8.26
N PHE A 392 -6.59 -10.42 8.88
CA PHE A 392 -6.76 -10.33 10.33
C PHE A 392 -8.18 -9.87 10.65
N THR A 393 -8.79 -10.48 11.64
CA THR A 393 -10.02 -9.97 12.24
C THR A 393 -9.69 -8.87 13.24
N VAL A 394 -10.42 -7.76 13.16
CA VAL A 394 -10.22 -6.57 14.00
C VAL A 394 -11.26 -6.57 15.12
N THR A 395 -10.82 -6.68 16.34
CA THR A 395 -11.66 -6.39 17.52
C THR A 395 -11.57 -4.89 17.80
N LYS A 396 -12.72 -4.21 17.81
CA LYS A 396 -12.83 -2.77 18.11
C LYS A 396 -13.12 -2.56 19.61
N GLY A 397 -13.11 -1.32 20.07
CA GLY A 397 -13.45 -0.93 21.45
C GLY A 397 -12.26 -0.45 22.27
N ASP A 398 -12.32 -0.62 23.60
CA ASP A 398 -11.31 -0.05 24.51
C ASP A 398 -9.94 -0.72 24.40
N ALA A 399 -9.93 -2.02 24.15
CA ALA A 399 -8.72 -2.82 23.92
C ALA A 399 -8.72 -3.42 22.50
N PRO A 400 -8.44 -2.61 21.46
CA PRO A 400 -8.49 -3.09 20.09
C PRO A 400 -7.39 -4.11 19.82
N ALA A 401 -7.74 -5.17 19.06
CA ALA A 401 -6.84 -6.28 18.80
C ALA A 401 -6.96 -6.82 17.37
N LEU A 402 -5.87 -7.44 16.89
CA LEU A 402 -5.81 -8.17 15.65
C LEU A 402 -5.69 -9.66 15.93
N THR A 403 -6.51 -10.46 15.25
CA THR A 403 -6.44 -11.92 15.28
C THR A 403 -6.20 -12.45 13.88
N PRO A 404 -5.09 -13.18 13.61
CA PRO A 404 -4.82 -13.73 12.29
C PRO A 404 -5.94 -14.69 11.84
N GLN A 405 -6.39 -14.55 10.60
CA GLN A 405 -7.25 -15.54 9.94
C GLN A 405 -6.38 -16.68 9.40
N LYS A 406 -6.96 -17.88 9.28
CA LYS A 406 -6.20 -19.07 8.87
C LYS A 406 -5.83 -19.11 7.38
N GLY A 407 -6.50 -18.29 6.55
CA GLY A 407 -6.27 -18.24 5.11
C GLY A 407 -5.35 -17.10 4.70
N LYS A 408 -4.53 -17.35 3.67
CA LYS A 408 -3.78 -16.32 2.95
C LYS A 408 -3.95 -16.49 1.44
N ILE A 409 -3.74 -15.42 0.68
CA ILE A 409 -3.75 -15.46 -0.78
C ILE A 409 -2.31 -15.36 -1.26
N SER A 410 -1.87 -16.31 -2.08
CA SER A 410 -0.56 -16.25 -2.73
C SER A 410 -0.65 -15.35 -3.96
N VAL A 411 0.31 -14.43 -4.09
CA VAL A 411 0.49 -13.56 -5.26
C VAL A 411 1.95 -13.63 -5.71
N GLU A 412 2.30 -12.91 -6.76
CA GLU A 412 3.70 -12.84 -7.18
C GLU A 412 4.57 -12.20 -6.08
N ARG A 413 5.86 -12.58 -6.01
CA ARG A 413 6.86 -11.97 -5.12
C ARG A 413 6.89 -10.45 -5.32
N GLY A 414 7.29 -9.73 -4.29
CA GLY A 414 7.35 -8.28 -4.35
C GLY A 414 5.99 -7.62 -4.14
N ALA A 415 5.02 -8.28 -3.50
CA ALA A 415 3.73 -7.70 -3.19
C ALA A 415 3.89 -6.47 -2.27
N HIS A 416 3.60 -5.27 -2.81
CA HIS A 416 3.98 -4.04 -2.12
C HIS A 416 2.86 -3.02 -1.92
N THR A 417 1.85 -3.02 -2.75
CA THR A 417 0.74 -2.05 -2.64
C THR A 417 -0.59 -2.73 -2.87
N LEU A 418 -1.57 -2.45 -2.03
CA LEU A 418 -2.93 -2.94 -2.21
C LEU A 418 -3.96 -1.80 -2.17
N ARG A 419 -5.09 -2.01 -2.84
CA ARG A 419 -6.29 -1.17 -2.74
C ARG A 419 -7.53 -2.03 -2.67
N VAL A 420 -8.47 -1.60 -1.85
CA VAL A 420 -9.79 -2.24 -1.72
C VAL A 420 -10.78 -1.50 -2.60
N VAL A 421 -11.65 -2.26 -3.27
CA VAL A 421 -12.77 -1.75 -4.06
C VAL A 421 -14.06 -2.24 -3.41
N HIS A 422 -14.93 -1.33 -3.05
CA HIS A 422 -16.18 -1.59 -2.34
C HIS A 422 -17.40 -1.70 -3.28
#